data_5c3d2a9acd9617ed5c70d1e074ec41df
#
_entry.id   5c3d2a9acd9617ed5c70d1e074ec41df
#
_cell.length_a   1.000
_cell.length_b   1.000
_cell.length_c   1.000
_cell.angle_alpha   90.00
_cell.angle_beta   90.00
_cell.angle_gamma   90.00
#
_symmetry.space_group_name_H-M   'P 1'
#
loop_
_entity.id
_entity.type
_entity.pdbx_description
1 polymer ?
#
loop_
_entity_poly.entity_id
_entity_poly.type
_entity_poly.pdbx_seq_one_letter_code
_entity_poly.pdbx_strand_id
1 'polypeptide(L)'
;MKYLGISEGFHDAAWAVMEDGKLQFATHSERYSRIKGDKRLPIGFDIGEDEYSIYYEDIELKNRRRAEYGLSEKIPAFKTDTYVGHHEAHMAAAYYTCPFEADATVVIDAIGEYDTASVWVKGEKVWSKQYPWSLGLFYSAITKRIGLKPNEDEYITMGMAAFGEPKIHMQEVINEYLHTGLPLKR
;
A
#
# COMPACT_ATOMS: atom_id res chain seq x y z
N MET A 1 0.28 21.32 16.82
CA MET A 1 1.33 20.90 15.87
C MET A 1 0.66 20.31 14.66
N LYS A 2 1.06 20.75 13.47
CA LYS A 2 0.43 20.38 12.21
C LYS A 2 1.29 19.42 11.43
N TYR A 3 0.70 18.30 11.03
CA TYR A 3 1.37 17.23 10.29
C TYR A 3 0.74 17.08 8.91
N LEU A 4 1.56 16.92 7.88
CA LEU A 4 1.16 16.69 6.50
C LEU A 4 1.64 15.31 6.06
N GLY A 5 0.73 14.36 5.93
CA GLY A 5 1.01 13.05 5.34
C GLY A 5 0.87 13.08 3.83
N ILE A 6 1.83 12.52 3.10
CA ILE A 6 1.91 12.54 1.63
C ILE A 6 2.15 11.15 1.07
N SER A 7 1.41 10.81 0.01
CA SER A 7 1.62 9.63 -0.83
C SER A 7 1.62 10.05 -2.30
N GLU A 8 2.63 9.62 -3.06
CA GLU A 8 2.80 9.98 -4.48
C GLU A 8 3.61 8.91 -5.24
N GLY A 9 3.54 8.93 -6.55
CA GLY A 9 4.49 8.24 -7.44
C GLY A 9 4.12 6.85 -7.89
N PHE A 10 3.09 6.20 -7.32
CA PHE A 10 2.67 4.86 -7.73
C PHE A 10 1.25 4.85 -8.30
N HIS A 11 0.23 5.08 -7.48
CA HIS A 11 -1.16 5.33 -7.86
C HIS A 11 -1.80 6.16 -6.74
N ASP A 12 -2.94 6.81 -7.04
CA ASP A 12 -3.75 7.52 -6.06
C ASP A 12 -2.95 8.46 -5.16
N ALA A 13 -2.19 9.39 -5.78
CA ALA A 13 -1.49 10.39 -5.00
C ALA A 13 -2.47 11.12 -4.07
N ALA A 14 -2.10 11.23 -2.80
CA ALA A 14 -2.98 11.68 -1.73
C ALA A 14 -2.20 12.46 -0.67
N TRP A 15 -2.93 13.33 0.03
CA TRP A 15 -2.38 14.01 1.21
C TRP A 15 -3.44 14.21 2.27
N ALA A 16 -2.97 14.25 3.51
CA ALA A 16 -3.82 14.47 4.67
C ALA A 16 -3.14 15.40 5.66
N VAL A 17 -3.92 16.27 6.28
CA VAL A 17 -3.46 17.22 7.29
C VAL A 17 -4.08 16.85 8.63
N MET A 18 -3.23 16.68 9.63
CA MET A 18 -3.62 16.50 11.03
C MET A 18 -3.11 17.65 11.88
N GLU A 19 -3.95 18.16 12.75
CA GLU A 19 -3.61 19.19 13.71
C GLU A 19 -4.12 18.82 15.10
N ASP A 20 -3.23 18.83 16.07
CA ASP A 20 -3.53 18.50 17.47
C ASP A 20 -4.32 17.18 17.66
N GLY A 21 -3.89 16.15 16.91
CA GLY A 21 -4.48 14.81 16.93
C GLY A 21 -5.83 14.69 16.18
N LYS A 22 -6.26 15.73 15.46
CA LYS A 22 -7.50 15.70 14.68
C LYS A 22 -7.21 15.80 13.19
N LEU A 23 -7.87 14.94 12.40
CA LEU A 23 -7.86 15.04 10.95
C LEU A 23 -8.61 16.32 10.53
N GLN A 24 -7.90 17.27 9.92
CA GLN A 24 -8.45 18.51 9.40
C GLN A 24 -8.92 18.36 7.95
N PHE A 25 -8.12 17.61 7.16
CA PHE A 25 -8.34 17.46 5.74
C PHE A 25 -7.68 16.16 5.23
N ALA A 26 -8.34 15.48 4.29
CA ALA A 26 -7.77 14.38 3.55
C ALA A 26 -8.36 14.33 2.14
N THR A 27 -7.52 14.13 1.14
CA THR A 27 -7.96 14.03 -0.25
C THR A 27 -6.94 13.29 -1.10
N HIS A 28 -7.33 12.95 -2.32
CA HIS A 28 -6.43 12.43 -3.34
C HIS A 28 -6.53 13.24 -4.65
N SER A 29 -5.46 13.19 -5.42
CA SER A 29 -5.27 14.02 -6.61
C SER A 29 -6.36 13.87 -7.65
N GLU A 30 -6.93 12.67 -7.80
CA GLU A 30 -8.04 12.38 -8.71
C GLU A 30 -9.24 13.35 -8.55
N ARG A 31 -9.47 13.87 -7.33
CA ARG A 31 -10.57 14.82 -7.08
C ARG A 31 -10.37 16.14 -7.81
N TYR A 32 -9.14 16.51 -8.08
CA TYR A 32 -8.74 17.75 -8.74
C TYR A 32 -8.41 17.54 -10.21
N SER A 33 -7.56 16.56 -10.52
CA SER A 33 -7.13 16.28 -11.89
C SER A 33 -8.19 15.61 -12.76
N ARG A 34 -9.19 14.93 -12.15
CA ARG A 34 -10.18 14.09 -12.81
C ARG A 34 -9.58 12.91 -13.58
N ILE A 35 -8.34 12.57 -13.28
CA ILE A 35 -7.65 11.40 -13.82
C ILE A 35 -7.73 10.29 -12.78
N LYS A 36 -8.39 9.17 -13.11
CA LYS A 36 -8.52 8.03 -12.20
C LYS A 36 -7.13 7.48 -11.84
N GLY A 37 -6.90 7.30 -10.53
CA GLY A 37 -5.63 6.77 -10.02
C GLY A 37 -4.44 7.69 -10.27
N ASP A 38 -4.65 9.02 -10.40
CA ASP A 38 -3.56 9.96 -10.66
C ASP A 38 -2.47 9.81 -9.59
N LYS A 39 -1.26 9.53 -10.07
CA LYS A 39 -0.09 9.26 -9.24
C LYS A 39 0.72 10.50 -8.86
N ARG A 40 0.29 11.67 -9.31
CA ARG A 40 0.99 12.95 -9.11
C ARG A 40 0.17 13.85 -8.22
N LEU A 41 0.84 14.56 -7.32
CA LEU A 41 0.22 15.66 -6.60
C LEU A 41 -0.19 16.79 -7.56
N PRO A 42 -1.19 17.61 -7.22
CA PRO A 42 -1.60 18.73 -8.07
C PRO A 42 -0.45 19.68 -8.38
N ILE A 43 -0.49 20.29 -9.57
CA ILE A 43 0.47 21.35 -9.92
C ILE A 43 0.32 22.50 -8.93
N GLY A 44 1.45 22.93 -8.36
CA GLY A 44 1.48 23.97 -7.32
C GLY A 44 1.19 23.45 -5.90
N PHE A 45 1.13 22.13 -5.71
CA PHE A 45 1.14 21.57 -4.37
C PHE A 45 2.41 22.00 -3.63
N ASP A 46 2.24 22.57 -2.47
CA ASP A 46 3.34 23.06 -1.62
C ASP A 46 3.12 22.60 -0.18
N ILE A 47 4.23 22.42 0.53
CA ILE A 47 4.23 22.10 1.96
C ILE A 47 4.28 23.42 2.70
N GLY A 48 3.27 23.67 3.54
CA GLY A 48 3.21 24.90 4.35
C GLY A 48 4.38 25.00 5.33
N GLU A 49 4.87 26.22 5.56
CA GLU A 49 6.04 26.47 6.42
C GLU A 49 5.87 25.94 7.86
N ASP A 50 4.62 25.86 8.35
CA ASP A 50 4.29 25.39 9.69
C ASP A 50 3.91 23.89 9.75
N GLU A 51 4.08 23.16 8.66
CA GLU A 51 3.69 21.75 8.53
C GLU A 51 4.91 20.84 8.62
N TYR A 52 4.84 19.83 9.50
CA TYR A 52 5.82 18.73 9.53
C TYR A 52 5.38 17.66 8.54
N SER A 53 6.12 17.50 7.47
CA SER A 53 5.78 16.64 6.34
C SER A 53 6.31 15.22 6.49
N ILE A 54 5.46 14.25 6.18
CA ILE A 54 5.75 12.82 6.35
C ILE A 54 5.40 12.08 5.05
N TYR A 55 6.37 11.36 4.48
CA TYR A 55 6.12 10.50 3.34
C TYR A 55 5.77 9.08 3.78
N TYR A 56 4.90 8.40 3.04
CA TYR A 56 4.28 7.12 3.43
C TYR A 56 5.15 5.88 3.23
N GLU A 57 6.36 6.00 2.70
CA GLU A 57 7.28 4.88 2.46
C GLU A 57 8.75 5.30 2.44
N ASP A 58 9.67 4.34 2.70
CA ASP A 58 11.11 4.53 2.51
C ASP A 58 11.48 4.31 1.03
N ILE A 59 11.65 5.41 0.30
CA ILE A 59 11.99 5.39 -1.13
C ILE A 59 13.37 4.79 -1.39
N GLU A 60 14.34 4.97 -0.50
CA GLU A 60 15.67 4.38 -0.68
C GLU A 60 15.62 2.87 -0.56
N LEU A 61 14.92 2.37 0.45
CA LEU A 61 14.73 0.95 0.68
C LEU A 61 13.94 0.31 -0.48
N LYS A 62 12.89 0.98 -0.95
CA LYS A 62 12.11 0.57 -2.13
C LYS A 62 12.96 0.50 -3.40
N ASN A 63 13.80 1.50 -3.65
CA ASN A 63 14.70 1.53 -4.80
C ASN A 63 15.78 0.44 -4.70
N ARG A 64 16.29 0.14 -3.50
CA ARG A 64 17.21 -0.98 -3.26
C ARG A 64 16.58 -2.29 -3.67
N ARG A 65 15.40 -2.61 -3.15
CA ARG A 65 14.66 -3.81 -3.56
C ARG A 65 14.43 -3.85 -5.07
N ARG A 66 14.01 -2.75 -5.69
CA ARG A 66 13.81 -2.70 -7.14
C ARG A 66 15.06 -3.09 -7.93
N ALA A 67 16.23 -2.59 -7.51
CA ALA A 67 17.51 -2.93 -8.12
C ALA A 67 17.87 -4.40 -7.92
N GLU A 68 17.68 -4.97 -6.74
CA GLU A 68 17.92 -6.39 -6.44
C GLU A 68 17.11 -7.33 -7.34
N TYR A 69 15.91 -6.90 -7.76
CA TYR A 69 15.03 -7.65 -8.67
C TYR A 69 15.09 -7.20 -10.13
N GLY A 70 16.15 -6.49 -10.53
CA GLY A 70 16.45 -6.15 -11.92
C GLY A 70 15.69 -4.95 -12.48
N LEU A 71 15.09 -4.13 -11.64
CA LEU A 71 14.43 -2.88 -12.02
C LEU A 71 15.40 -1.71 -11.81
N SER A 72 16.04 -1.24 -12.87
CA SER A 72 17.09 -0.22 -12.82
C SER A 72 16.57 1.22 -12.68
N GLU A 73 15.33 1.48 -13.06
CA GLU A 73 14.74 2.82 -12.95
C GLU A 73 14.46 3.16 -11.49
N LYS A 74 15.05 4.24 -11.00
CA LYS A 74 14.81 4.74 -9.65
C LYS A 74 13.54 5.58 -9.60
N ILE A 75 12.76 5.35 -8.55
CA ILE A 75 11.66 6.25 -8.19
C ILE A 75 12.28 7.46 -7.48
N PRO A 76 11.98 8.70 -7.90
CA PRO A 76 12.46 9.88 -7.20
C PRO A 76 11.85 9.97 -5.80
N ALA A 77 12.66 10.39 -4.82
CA ALA A 77 12.15 10.70 -3.50
C ALA A 77 11.38 12.03 -3.52
N PHE A 78 10.22 12.04 -2.89
CA PHE A 78 9.55 13.30 -2.56
C PHE A 78 10.26 13.94 -1.36
N LYS A 79 10.51 15.24 -1.41
CA LYS A 79 11.23 15.94 -0.35
C LYS A 79 10.27 16.23 0.82
N THR A 80 10.43 15.52 1.92
CA THR A 80 9.69 15.70 3.18
C THR A 80 10.65 15.76 4.36
N ASP A 81 10.15 16.15 5.53
CA ASP A 81 10.95 16.18 6.76
C ASP A 81 11.34 14.77 7.23
N THR A 82 10.43 13.81 7.03
CA THR A 82 10.66 12.40 7.37
C THR A 82 9.79 11.48 6.52
N TYR A 83 9.95 10.18 6.73
CA TYR A 83 9.07 9.14 6.18
C TYR A 83 8.73 8.11 7.26
N VAL A 84 7.68 7.33 7.01
CA VAL A 84 7.34 6.11 7.75
C VAL A 84 7.41 4.92 6.79
N GLY A 85 7.65 3.72 7.31
CA GLY A 85 7.59 2.52 6.47
C GLY A 85 6.19 2.27 5.91
N HIS A 86 6.09 1.72 4.70
CA HIS A 86 4.82 1.51 4.00
C HIS A 86 3.80 0.71 4.83
N HIS A 87 4.22 -0.45 5.38
CA HIS A 87 3.36 -1.25 6.26
C HIS A 87 3.06 -0.56 7.60
N GLU A 88 3.95 0.28 8.09
CA GLU A 88 3.72 1.10 9.28
C GLU A 88 2.65 2.16 9.01
N ALA A 89 2.67 2.80 7.83
CA ALA A 89 1.64 3.74 7.41
C ALA A 89 0.25 3.07 7.33
N HIS A 90 0.17 1.86 6.76
CA HIS A 90 -1.06 1.05 6.74
C HIS A 90 -1.52 0.66 8.15
N MET A 91 -0.59 0.20 9.00
CA MET A 91 -0.88 -0.13 10.40
C MET A 91 -1.42 1.09 11.14
N ALA A 92 -0.77 2.23 11.03
CA ALA A 92 -1.18 3.46 11.70
C ALA A 92 -2.57 3.91 11.24
N ALA A 93 -2.85 3.86 9.94
CA ALA A 93 -4.16 4.17 9.39
C ALA A 93 -5.26 3.25 9.96
N ALA A 94 -5.01 1.95 10.09
CA ALA A 94 -5.98 1.01 10.64
C ALA A 94 -6.13 1.15 12.16
N TYR A 95 -5.01 1.19 12.89
CA TYR A 95 -4.98 1.15 14.35
C TYR A 95 -5.54 2.43 14.99
N TYR A 96 -5.06 3.60 14.55
CA TYR A 96 -5.45 4.89 15.15
C TYR A 96 -6.82 5.40 14.71
N THR A 97 -7.38 4.87 13.62
CA THR A 97 -8.74 5.22 13.19
C THR A 97 -9.79 4.17 13.57
N CYS A 98 -9.36 3.07 14.19
CA CYS A 98 -10.25 2.00 14.64
C CYS A 98 -11.24 2.53 15.68
N PRO A 99 -12.57 2.28 15.54
CA PRO A 99 -13.57 2.75 16.49
C PRO A 99 -13.66 1.89 17.76
N PHE A 100 -12.84 0.87 17.89
CA PHE A 100 -12.76 -0.02 19.06
C PHE A 100 -11.29 -0.26 19.43
N GLU A 101 -11.02 -0.74 20.64
CA GLU A 101 -9.68 -1.15 21.05
C GLU A 101 -9.29 -2.43 20.29
N ALA A 102 -8.23 -2.33 19.51
CA ALA A 102 -7.69 -3.45 18.75
C ALA A 102 -6.40 -3.96 19.41
N ASP A 103 -6.34 -5.26 19.70
CA ASP A 103 -5.13 -5.88 20.25
C ASP A 103 -4.06 -6.08 19.18
N ALA A 104 -4.46 -6.27 17.93
CA ALA A 104 -3.56 -6.50 16.82
C ALA A 104 -4.07 -5.85 15.53
N THR A 105 -3.12 -5.48 14.67
CA THR A 105 -3.38 -5.01 13.29
C THR A 105 -2.68 -5.95 12.32
N VAL A 106 -3.40 -6.37 11.29
CA VAL A 106 -2.85 -7.16 10.18
C VAL A 106 -2.84 -6.29 8.94
N VAL A 107 -1.67 -6.20 8.30
CA VAL A 107 -1.51 -5.53 7.00
C VAL A 107 -1.25 -6.61 5.95
N ILE A 108 -2.03 -6.61 4.87
CA ILE A 108 -1.85 -7.50 3.71
C ILE A 108 -1.86 -6.60 2.48
N ASP A 109 -0.75 -6.60 1.74
CA ASP A 109 -0.54 -5.72 0.60
C ASP A 109 0.07 -6.49 -0.59
N ALA A 110 0.18 -5.82 -1.73
CA ALA A 110 0.93 -6.35 -2.86
C ALA A 110 2.43 -6.35 -2.54
N ILE A 111 2.96 -5.19 -2.21
CA ILE A 111 4.34 -5.02 -1.77
C ILE A 111 4.61 -3.58 -1.30
N GLY A 112 5.07 -3.43 -0.07
CA GLY A 112 5.66 -2.20 0.44
C GLY A 112 7.11 -2.03 -0.01
N GLU A 113 8.01 -1.68 0.89
CA GLU A 113 9.46 -1.73 0.59
C GLU A 113 9.90 -3.17 0.30
N TYR A 114 9.76 -4.06 1.27
CA TYR A 114 9.98 -5.51 1.17
C TYR A 114 8.79 -6.30 1.69
N ASP A 115 8.09 -5.78 2.70
CA ASP A 115 6.99 -6.47 3.35
C ASP A 115 5.76 -6.56 2.42
N THR A 116 5.11 -7.72 2.46
CA THR A 116 3.90 -8.04 1.71
C THR A 116 2.74 -8.41 2.63
N ALA A 117 3.08 -8.83 3.85
CA ALA A 117 2.16 -8.98 4.96
C ALA A 117 2.89 -8.72 6.27
N SER A 118 2.20 -8.15 7.25
CA SER A 118 2.76 -7.93 8.59
C SER A 118 1.69 -7.96 9.66
N VAL A 119 2.11 -8.33 10.87
CA VAL A 119 1.27 -8.35 12.08
C VAL A 119 1.89 -7.42 13.10
N TRP A 120 1.07 -6.59 13.69
CA TRP A 120 1.45 -5.59 14.67
C TRP A 120 0.60 -5.77 15.93
N VAL A 121 1.24 -5.70 17.10
CA VAL A 121 0.57 -5.76 18.40
C VAL A 121 0.88 -4.48 19.13
N LYS A 122 -0.16 -3.70 19.44
CA LYS A 122 -0.02 -2.39 20.11
C LYS A 122 0.94 -1.44 19.40
N GLY A 123 0.95 -1.45 18.08
CA GLY A 123 1.82 -0.61 17.25
C GLY A 123 3.24 -1.14 17.02
N GLU A 124 3.62 -2.30 17.60
CA GLU A 124 4.91 -2.94 17.35
C GLU A 124 4.79 -4.07 16.36
N LYS A 125 5.67 -4.10 15.34
CA LYS A 125 5.71 -5.17 14.35
C LYS A 125 6.28 -6.46 14.96
N VAL A 126 5.43 -7.49 15.08
CA VAL A 126 5.80 -8.78 15.67
C VAL A 126 6.10 -9.86 14.64
N TRP A 127 5.63 -9.68 13.41
CA TRP A 127 5.84 -10.62 12.30
C TRP A 127 5.72 -9.92 10.97
N SER A 128 6.48 -10.38 9.95
CA SER A 128 6.26 -10.00 8.57
C SER A 128 6.61 -11.12 7.58
N LYS A 129 6.01 -11.03 6.41
CA LYS A 129 6.32 -11.81 5.22
C LYS A 129 6.82 -10.87 4.14
N GLN A 130 7.88 -11.27 3.44
CA GLN A 130 8.53 -10.41 2.46
C GLN A 130 8.39 -10.94 1.04
N TYR A 131 8.55 -10.02 0.08
CA TYR A 131 8.69 -10.36 -1.33
C TYR A 131 9.79 -11.45 -1.51
N PRO A 132 9.64 -12.46 -2.40
CA PRO A 132 8.61 -12.53 -3.46
C PRO A 132 7.24 -13.12 -3.06
N TRP A 133 7.03 -13.44 -1.80
CA TRP A 133 5.79 -14.01 -1.29
C TRP A 133 4.76 -12.90 -1.06
N SER A 134 3.67 -12.90 -1.83
CA SER A 134 2.67 -11.85 -1.70
C SER A 134 1.28 -12.33 -2.08
N LEU A 135 0.35 -12.20 -1.15
CA LEU A 135 -1.06 -12.48 -1.41
C LEU A 135 -1.66 -11.43 -2.35
N GLY A 136 -1.28 -10.16 -2.21
CA GLY A 136 -1.73 -9.10 -3.10
C GLY A 136 -1.25 -9.30 -4.54
N LEU A 137 0.03 -9.65 -4.76
CA LEU A 137 0.52 -9.97 -6.10
C LEU A 137 -0.10 -11.25 -6.68
N PHE A 138 -0.43 -12.23 -5.85
CA PHE A 138 -1.21 -13.40 -6.27
C PHE A 138 -2.59 -12.98 -6.78
N TYR A 139 -3.27 -12.09 -6.05
CA TYR A 139 -4.56 -11.53 -6.46
C TYR A 139 -4.46 -10.76 -7.79
N SER A 140 -3.43 -9.93 -7.96
CA SER A 140 -3.14 -9.23 -9.21
C SER A 140 -2.86 -10.19 -10.38
N ALA A 141 -2.18 -11.33 -10.12
CA ALA A 141 -1.95 -12.35 -11.14
C ALA A 141 -3.25 -13.01 -11.60
N ILE A 142 -4.19 -13.28 -10.68
CA ILE A 142 -5.53 -13.77 -11.02
C ILE A 142 -6.30 -12.72 -11.82
N THR A 143 -6.29 -11.46 -11.40
CA THR A 143 -6.90 -10.33 -12.10
C THR A 143 -6.41 -10.26 -13.55
N LYS A 144 -5.10 -10.37 -13.77
CA LYS A 144 -4.53 -10.44 -15.12
C LYS A 144 -4.99 -11.66 -15.92
N ARG A 145 -5.05 -12.83 -15.27
CA ARG A 145 -5.43 -14.09 -15.94
C ARG A 145 -6.87 -14.07 -16.46
N ILE A 146 -7.78 -13.37 -15.79
CA ILE A 146 -9.17 -13.23 -16.24
C ILE A 146 -9.37 -12.09 -17.25
N GLY A 147 -8.27 -11.47 -17.73
CA GLY A 147 -8.28 -10.45 -18.78
C GLY A 147 -8.47 -9.01 -18.28
N LEU A 148 -8.35 -8.79 -16.98
CA LEU A 148 -8.42 -7.47 -16.35
C LEU A 148 -7.03 -6.89 -16.13
N LYS A 149 -6.95 -5.59 -15.83
CA LYS A 149 -5.69 -4.86 -15.65
C LYS A 149 -5.18 -5.02 -14.22
N PRO A 150 -4.02 -5.64 -13.98
CA PRO A 150 -3.46 -5.78 -12.65
C PRO A 150 -3.05 -4.41 -12.09
N ASN A 151 -3.16 -4.26 -10.77
CA ASN A 151 -2.98 -3.03 -9.98
C ASN A 151 -3.99 -1.90 -10.27
N GLU A 152 -5.08 -2.21 -10.97
CA GLU A 152 -6.16 -1.25 -11.24
C GLU A 152 -7.55 -1.89 -11.12
N ASP A 153 -7.73 -3.13 -11.57
CA ASP A 153 -9.03 -3.77 -11.70
C ASP A 153 -9.29 -4.88 -10.65
N GLU A 154 -8.48 -4.95 -9.59
CA GLU A 154 -8.66 -5.91 -8.50
C GLU A 154 -10.05 -5.79 -7.86
N TYR A 155 -10.59 -4.58 -7.77
CA TYR A 155 -11.94 -4.34 -7.26
C TYR A 155 -13.03 -4.94 -8.18
N ILE A 156 -12.79 -5.03 -9.49
CA ILE A 156 -13.69 -5.69 -10.44
C ILE A 156 -13.63 -7.20 -10.20
N THR A 157 -12.42 -7.76 -10.05
CA THR A 157 -12.21 -9.18 -9.70
C THR A 157 -12.95 -9.53 -8.41
N MET A 158 -12.88 -8.67 -7.39
CA MET A 158 -13.62 -8.81 -6.14
C MET A 158 -15.13 -8.83 -6.37
N GLY A 159 -15.66 -7.90 -7.16
CA GLY A 159 -17.08 -7.85 -7.52
C GLY A 159 -17.54 -9.10 -8.28
N MET A 160 -16.71 -9.60 -9.20
CA MET A 160 -17.02 -10.83 -9.96
C MET A 160 -17.05 -12.07 -9.06
N ALA A 161 -16.24 -12.11 -8.00
CA ALA A 161 -16.22 -13.22 -7.07
C ALA A 161 -17.57 -13.45 -6.38
N ALA A 162 -18.41 -12.43 -6.23
CA ALA A 162 -19.76 -12.55 -5.68
C ALA A 162 -20.70 -13.42 -6.52
N PHE A 163 -20.40 -13.62 -7.81
CA PHE A 163 -21.18 -14.45 -8.73
C PHE A 163 -20.61 -15.87 -8.89
N GLY A 164 -19.48 -16.14 -8.22
CA GLY A 164 -18.79 -17.43 -8.29
C GLY A 164 -19.16 -18.36 -7.15
N GLU A 165 -18.90 -19.64 -7.34
CA GLU A 165 -18.98 -20.64 -6.27
C GLU A 165 -17.57 -21.06 -5.86
N PRO A 166 -17.23 -21.01 -4.53
CA PRO A 166 -15.94 -21.48 -4.06
C PRO A 166 -15.79 -22.98 -4.30
N LYS A 167 -14.65 -23.38 -4.88
CA LYS A 167 -14.35 -24.79 -5.15
C LYS A 167 -13.19 -25.25 -4.27
N ILE A 168 -13.33 -26.42 -3.66
CA ILE A 168 -12.37 -26.96 -2.68
C ILE A 168 -10.95 -27.11 -3.27
N HIS A 169 -10.83 -27.50 -4.54
CA HIS A 169 -9.52 -27.65 -5.19
C HIS A 169 -8.73 -26.32 -5.34
N MET A 170 -9.42 -25.18 -5.34
CA MET A 170 -8.75 -23.88 -5.32
C MET A 170 -8.12 -23.61 -3.95
N GLN A 171 -8.70 -24.12 -2.89
CA GLN A 171 -8.13 -24.02 -1.53
C GLN A 171 -6.79 -24.77 -1.43
N GLU A 172 -6.66 -25.92 -2.08
CA GLU A 172 -5.40 -26.67 -2.14
C GLU A 172 -4.31 -25.88 -2.86
N VAL A 173 -4.62 -25.28 -4.00
CA VAL A 173 -3.68 -24.42 -4.75
C VAL A 173 -3.24 -23.21 -3.93
N ILE A 174 -4.18 -22.55 -3.24
CA ILE A 174 -3.88 -21.39 -2.39
C ILE A 174 -3.00 -21.82 -1.21
N ASN A 175 -3.33 -22.93 -0.56
CA ASN A 175 -2.55 -23.46 0.56
C ASN A 175 -1.14 -23.85 0.11
N GLU A 176 -0.99 -24.51 -1.03
CA GLU A 176 0.31 -24.85 -1.60
C GLU A 176 1.11 -23.59 -1.87
N TYR A 177 0.51 -22.57 -2.52
CA TYR A 177 1.18 -21.29 -2.76
C TYR A 177 1.63 -20.60 -1.46
N LEU A 178 0.78 -20.57 -0.44
CA LEU A 178 1.10 -19.94 0.84
C LEU A 178 2.19 -20.69 1.63
N HIS A 179 2.22 -22.03 1.50
CA HIS A 179 3.19 -22.86 2.22
C HIS A 179 4.51 -23.06 1.49
N THR A 180 4.47 -23.37 0.21
CA THR A 180 5.67 -23.60 -0.59
C THR A 180 6.29 -22.32 -1.07
N GLY A 181 5.45 -21.30 -1.15
CA GLY A 181 5.90 -19.97 -1.50
C GLY A 181 6.50 -19.92 -2.90
N LEU A 182 5.82 -20.39 -3.93
CA LEU A 182 6.26 -20.23 -5.31
C LEU A 182 6.34 -18.75 -5.69
N PRO A 183 7.51 -18.24 -6.11
CA PRO A 183 7.64 -16.86 -6.54
C PRO A 183 6.76 -16.61 -7.76
N LEU A 184 5.92 -15.60 -7.69
CA LEU A 184 5.22 -15.11 -8.87
C LEU A 184 6.26 -14.50 -9.81
N LYS A 185 6.55 -15.19 -10.90
CA LYS A 185 7.29 -14.59 -12.02
C LYS A 185 6.39 -13.54 -12.67
N ARG A 186 6.91 -12.33 -12.78
CA ARG A 186 6.28 -11.26 -13.56
C ARG A 186 6.23 -11.61 -15.04
#